data_af8b691603bf81afdc3a5f205ecc7a3f
#
_entry.id   af8b691603bf81afdc3a5f205ecc7a3f
#
_cell.length_a   1.000
_cell.length_b   1.000
_cell.length_c   1.000
_cell.angle_alpha   90.00
_cell.angle_beta   90.00
_cell.angle_gamma   90.00
#
_symmetry.space_group_name_H-M   'P 1'
#
loop_
_entity.id
_entity.type
_entity.pdbx_description
1 polymer ?
#
loop_
_entity_poly.entity_id
_entity_poly.type
_entity_poly.pdbx_seq_one_letter_code
_entity_poly.pdbx_strand_id
1 'polypeptide(L)'
;TEGLVADAAAAHWATSGDFADALEQLAMEALATAAQYGGKLDDLEDDLFRFGRVVSGQTGLRSALTGPTPPDAKASLLASLLSGKVSGPSLSLITQALTHPRGRSPQVVLDLAASIAARRREQLIAVVRAATELSAAQRQRLLTALTQAYGQGIHLNVVHDPAVIGGISVQIGDELIDGTAASRLAEVRRKLAG
;
A
#
# COMPACT_ATOMS: atom_id res chain seq x y z
N THR A 1 -4.86 -0.09 -11.37
CA THR A 1 -3.44 -0.36 -11.70
C THR A 1 -3.08 0.12 -13.10
N GLU A 2 -3.89 -0.16 -14.14
CA GLU A 2 -3.60 0.25 -15.53
C GLU A 2 -3.49 1.77 -15.67
N GLY A 3 -4.36 2.56 -15.03
CA GLY A 3 -4.31 4.03 -15.04
C GLY A 3 -3.01 4.59 -14.46
N LEU A 4 -2.56 4.07 -13.32
CA LEU A 4 -1.31 4.52 -12.68
C LEU A 4 -0.05 4.26 -13.55
N VAL A 5 -0.02 3.13 -14.24
CA VAL A 5 1.08 2.81 -15.17
C VAL A 5 1.04 3.73 -16.40
N ALA A 6 -0.15 4.02 -16.92
CA ALA A 6 -0.32 4.94 -18.04
C ALA A 6 0.08 6.39 -17.65
N ASP A 7 -0.32 6.86 -16.47
CA ASP A 7 0.06 8.17 -15.94
C ASP A 7 1.57 8.27 -15.71
N ALA A 8 2.18 7.22 -15.15
CA ALA A 8 3.63 7.13 -14.98
C ALA A 8 4.36 7.13 -16.33
N ALA A 9 3.82 6.46 -17.36
CA ALA A 9 4.41 6.44 -18.70
C ALA A 9 4.29 7.78 -19.42
N ALA A 10 3.26 8.57 -19.12
CA ALA A 10 3.04 9.90 -19.69
C ALA A 10 3.85 11.01 -18.98
N ALA A 11 4.39 10.75 -17.80
CA ALA A 11 5.17 11.71 -17.03
C ALA A 11 6.56 11.95 -17.66
N HIS A 12 7.12 13.16 -17.44
CA HIS A 12 8.47 13.49 -17.87
C HIS A 12 9.49 12.93 -16.88
N TRP A 13 10.35 12.02 -17.34
CA TRP A 13 11.42 11.41 -16.55
C TRP A 13 12.78 11.96 -17.00
N ALA A 14 13.67 12.23 -16.06
CA ALA A 14 15.00 12.72 -16.38
C ALA A 14 15.84 11.66 -17.11
N THR A 15 15.66 10.39 -16.73
CA THR A 15 16.31 9.25 -17.40
C THR A 15 15.33 8.05 -17.50
N SER A 16 15.63 7.10 -18.40
CA SER A 16 14.92 5.82 -18.45
C SER A 16 15.08 4.99 -17.16
N GLY A 17 16.17 5.24 -16.43
CA GLY A 17 16.42 4.67 -15.11
C GLY A 17 15.38 5.11 -14.08
N ASP A 18 15.11 6.42 -14.02
CA ASP A 18 14.14 6.99 -13.07
C ASP A 18 12.73 6.44 -13.28
N PHE A 19 12.31 6.29 -14.54
CA PHE A 19 11.03 5.68 -14.88
C PHE A 19 10.92 4.23 -14.36
N ALA A 20 11.96 3.44 -14.59
CA ALA A 20 11.95 2.05 -14.14
C ALA A 20 12.04 1.92 -12.60
N ASP A 21 12.75 2.83 -11.92
CA ASP A 21 12.78 2.90 -10.44
C ASP A 21 11.40 3.28 -9.88
N ALA A 22 10.71 4.22 -10.51
CA ALA A 22 9.36 4.60 -10.14
C ALA A 22 8.36 3.44 -10.32
N LEU A 23 8.43 2.68 -11.41
CA LEU A 23 7.59 1.50 -11.62
C LEU A 23 7.85 0.41 -10.58
N GLU A 24 9.11 0.19 -10.22
CA GLU A 24 9.48 -0.76 -9.17
C GLU A 24 8.92 -0.34 -7.82
N GLN A 25 9.06 0.94 -7.47
CA GLN A 25 8.50 1.48 -6.23
C GLN A 25 6.98 1.36 -6.20
N LEU A 26 6.28 1.68 -7.30
CA LEU A 26 4.84 1.50 -7.44
C LEU A 26 4.42 0.04 -7.26
N ALA A 27 5.20 -0.91 -7.79
CA ALA A 27 4.93 -2.34 -7.61
C ALA A 27 5.06 -2.75 -6.13
N MET A 28 6.11 -2.28 -5.43
CA MET A 28 6.29 -2.53 -3.99
C MET A 28 5.16 -1.90 -3.16
N GLU A 29 4.76 -0.67 -3.48
CA GLU A 29 3.65 0.01 -2.81
C GLU A 29 2.31 -0.70 -3.06
N ALA A 30 2.06 -1.21 -4.26
CA ALA A 30 0.87 -1.99 -4.57
C ALA A 30 0.81 -3.29 -3.77
N LEU A 31 1.93 -4.00 -3.63
CA LEU A 31 2.03 -5.23 -2.83
C LEU A 31 1.85 -4.94 -1.33
N ALA A 32 2.47 -3.88 -0.81
CA ALA A 32 2.26 -3.45 0.57
C ALA A 32 0.81 -3.03 0.83
N THR A 33 0.17 -2.37 -0.14
CA THR A 33 -1.26 -2.02 -0.09
C THR A 33 -2.14 -3.28 -0.06
N ALA A 34 -1.84 -4.28 -0.89
CA ALA A 34 -2.57 -5.54 -0.87
C ALA A 34 -2.42 -6.27 0.48
N ALA A 35 -1.22 -6.24 1.08
CA ALA A 35 -0.99 -6.76 2.42
C ALA A 35 -1.81 -6.01 3.48
N GLN A 36 -1.89 -4.68 3.40
CA GLN A 36 -2.68 -3.85 4.30
C GLN A 36 -4.17 -4.19 4.25
N TYR A 37 -4.76 -4.30 3.05
CA TYR A 37 -6.16 -4.70 2.88
C TYR A 37 -6.43 -6.15 3.32
N GLY A 38 -5.44 -7.02 3.22
CA GLY A 38 -5.51 -8.39 3.69
C GLY A 38 -5.26 -8.56 5.20
N GLY A 39 -5.02 -7.49 5.97
CA GLY A 39 -4.66 -7.55 7.38
C GLY A 39 -3.33 -8.26 7.64
N LYS A 40 -2.39 -8.21 6.66
CA LYS A 40 -1.11 -8.89 6.67
C LYS A 40 0.10 -7.95 6.68
N LEU A 41 -0.13 -6.69 7.04
CA LEU A 41 0.93 -5.68 7.00
C LEU A 41 1.99 -5.91 8.10
N ASP A 42 1.55 -6.31 9.30
CA ASP A 42 2.46 -6.65 10.41
C ASP A 42 3.28 -7.91 10.08
N ASP A 43 2.65 -8.93 9.50
CA ASP A 43 3.35 -10.12 9.00
C ASP A 43 4.39 -9.74 7.94
N LEU A 44 4.04 -8.82 7.02
CA LEU A 44 4.94 -8.34 5.97
C LEU A 44 6.17 -7.64 6.54
N GLU A 45 5.99 -6.74 7.51
CA GLU A 45 7.09 -6.01 8.15
C GLU A 45 8.04 -6.96 8.89
N ASP A 46 7.50 -7.89 9.66
CA ASP A 46 8.25 -8.92 10.38
C ASP A 46 9.01 -9.85 9.43
N ASP A 47 8.38 -10.30 8.35
CA ASP A 47 8.97 -11.19 7.36
C ASP A 47 10.13 -10.51 6.62
N LEU A 48 9.97 -9.24 6.22
CA LEU A 48 11.03 -8.44 5.59
C LEU A 48 12.22 -8.25 6.53
N PHE A 49 11.97 -7.94 7.80
CA PHE A 49 13.01 -7.75 8.79
C PHE A 49 13.78 -9.05 9.05
N ARG A 50 13.07 -10.16 9.28
CA ARG A 50 13.68 -11.48 9.50
C ARG A 50 14.49 -11.93 8.31
N PHE A 51 13.95 -11.78 7.10
CA PHE A 51 14.66 -12.17 5.88
C PHE A 51 15.88 -11.29 5.61
N GLY A 52 15.81 -9.98 5.86
CA GLY A 52 16.96 -9.08 5.78
C GLY A 52 18.11 -9.53 6.69
N ARG A 53 17.81 -9.98 7.90
CA ARG A 53 18.81 -10.55 8.81
C ARG A 53 19.43 -11.85 8.29
N VAL A 54 18.63 -12.73 7.69
CA VAL A 54 19.12 -13.97 7.07
C VAL A 54 20.07 -13.66 5.92
N VAL A 55 19.72 -12.73 5.03
CA VAL A 55 20.57 -12.31 3.91
C VAL A 55 21.85 -11.68 4.40
N SER A 56 21.80 -10.86 5.44
CA SER A 56 23.01 -10.23 6.04
C SER A 56 23.91 -11.25 6.69
N GLY A 57 23.36 -12.27 7.36
CA GLY A 57 24.10 -13.30 8.07
C GLY A 57 24.65 -14.42 7.19
N GLN A 58 24.14 -14.61 5.98
CA GLN A 58 24.50 -15.72 5.09
C GLN A 58 25.20 -15.24 3.81
N THR A 59 26.52 -15.30 3.79
CA THR A 59 27.34 -14.87 2.64
C THR A 59 26.97 -15.62 1.35
N GLY A 60 26.70 -16.93 1.43
CA GLY A 60 26.31 -17.74 0.27
C GLY A 60 24.99 -17.28 -0.35
N LEU A 61 23.97 -17.00 0.48
CA LEU A 61 22.69 -16.49 0.00
C LEU A 61 22.85 -15.10 -0.62
N ARG A 62 23.60 -14.21 0.05
CA ARG A 62 23.87 -12.88 -0.48
C ARG A 62 24.56 -12.95 -1.83
N SER A 63 25.59 -13.81 -1.99
CA SER A 63 26.28 -14.01 -3.26
C SER A 63 25.36 -14.57 -4.35
N ALA A 64 24.47 -15.49 -4.03
CA ALA A 64 23.49 -16.02 -4.98
C ALA A 64 22.51 -14.94 -5.46
N LEU A 65 22.08 -14.03 -4.57
CA LEU A 65 21.17 -12.93 -4.90
C LEU A 65 21.83 -11.79 -5.66
N THR A 66 23.13 -11.51 -5.41
CA THR A 66 23.90 -10.46 -6.09
C THR A 66 24.55 -10.92 -7.38
N GLY A 67 24.80 -12.22 -7.51
CA GLY A 67 25.46 -12.83 -8.66
C GLY A 67 24.68 -12.72 -9.97
N PRO A 68 25.28 -13.12 -11.09
CA PRO A 68 24.69 -13.08 -12.44
C PRO A 68 23.61 -14.15 -12.65
N THR A 69 23.00 -14.62 -11.58
CA THR A 69 21.93 -15.63 -11.61
C THR A 69 20.71 -15.07 -12.33
N PRO A 70 20.08 -15.80 -13.28
CA PRO A 70 18.87 -15.35 -13.95
C PRO A 70 17.72 -15.05 -12.96
N PRO A 71 16.83 -14.09 -13.28
CA PRO A 71 15.70 -13.73 -12.42
C PRO A 71 14.83 -14.92 -12.01
N ASP A 72 14.53 -15.81 -12.94
CA ASP A 72 13.71 -17.02 -12.69
C ASP A 72 14.37 -17.98 -11.70
N ALA A 73 15.69 -18.13 -11.77
CA ALA A 73 16.44 -18.96 -10.83
C ALA A 73 16.49 -18.32 -9.44
N LYS A 74 16.60 -16.99 -9.35
CA LYS A 74 16.47 -16.25 -8.09
C LYS A 74 15.07 -16.40 -7.50
N ALA A 75 14.02 -16.28 -8.32
CA ALA A 75 12.64 -16.47 -7.90
C ALA A 75 12.40 -17.87 -7.35
N SER A 76 12.90 -18.90 -8.05
CA SER A 76 12.81 -20.29 -7.61
C SER A 76 13.55 -20.54 -6.30
N LEU A 77 14.74 -19.97 -6.15
CA LEU A 77 15.50 -20.03 -4.88
C LEU A 77 14.71 -19.38 -3.74
N LEU A 78 14.19 -18.18 -3.93
CA LEU A 78 13.40 -17.47 -2.92
C LEU A 78 12.12 -18.25 -2.57
N ALA A 79 11.42 -18.79 -3.56
CA ALA A 79 10.24 -19.60 -3.34
C ALA A 79 10.58 -20.87 -2.51
N SER A 80 11.67 -21.56 -2.81
CA SER A 80 12.10 -22.74 -2.05
C SER A 80 12.48 -22.44 -0.60
N LEU A 81 13.06 -21.27 -0.35
CA LEU A 81 13.49 -20.84 0.99
C LEU A 81 12.33 -20.34 1.86
N LEU A 82 11.39 -19.64 1.25
CA LEU A 82 10.38 -18.84 1.96
C LEU A 82 8.96 -19.46 1.93
N SER A 83 8.67 -20.36 0.99
CA SER A 83 7.36 -20.99 0.89
C SER A 83 6.94 -21.67 2.21
N GLY A 84 5.74 -21.32 2.69
CA GLY A 84 5.21 -21.79 3.96
C GLY A 84 5.85 -21.21 5.23
N LYS A 85 6.84 -20.29 5.08
CA LYS A 85 7.52 -19.62 6.20
C LYS A 85 7.19 -18.13 6.32
N VAL A 86 6.72 -17.54 5.24
CA VAL A 86 6.31 -16.13 5.16
C VAL A 86 4.90 -16.04 4.58
N SER A 87 4.26 -14.89 4.75
CA SER A 87 2.95 -14.64 4.16
C SER A 87 3.03 -14.55 2.61
N GLY A 88 1.91 -14.81 1.93
CA GLY A 88 1.86 -14.70 0.47
C GLY A 88 2.30 -13.32 -0.05
N PRO A 89 1.79 -12.21 0.50
CA PRO A 89 2.25 -10.87 0.16
C PRO A 89 3.76 -10.66 0.40
N SER A 90 4.30 -11.19 1.51
CA SER A 90 5.73 -11.10 1.82
C SER A 90 6.57 -11.82 0.78
N LEU A 91 6.18 -13.04 0.41
CA LEU A 91 6.87 -13.80 -0.63
C LEU A 91 6.89 -13.04 -1.96
N SER A 92 5.74 -12.49 -2.35
CA SER A 92 5.61 -11.72 -3.60
C SER A 92 6.50 -10.48 -3.59
N LEU A 93 6.48 -9.71 -2.49
CA LEU A 93 7.28 -8.49 -2.35
C LEU A 93 8.78 -8.78 -2.36
N ILE A 94 9.24 -9.76 -1.57
CA ILE A 94 10.65 -10.17 -1.50
C ILE A 94 11.12 -10.66 -2.88
N THR A 95 10.31 -11.47 -3.55
CA THR A 95 10.66 -11.99 -4.88
C THR A 95 10.77 -10.84 -5.89
N GLN A 96 9.78 -9.97 -5.96
CA GLN A 96 9.80 -8.80 -6.85
C GLN A 96 11.02 -7.91 -6.59
N ALA A 97 11.31 -7.64 -5.32
CA ALA A 97 12.40 -6.77 -4.91
C ALA A 97 13.80 -7.33 -5.26
N LEU A 98 14.00 -8.64 -5.17
CA LEU A 98 15.32 -9.26 -5.28
C LEU A 98 15.61 -9.93 -6.63
N THR A 99 14.60 -10.14 -7.48
CA THR A 99 14.83 -10.67 -8.83
C THR A 99 15.44 -9.63 -9.77
N HIS A 100 15.11 -8.35 -9.59
CA HIS A 100 15.59 -7.25 -10.42
C HIS A 100 16.21 -6.11 -9.59
N PRO A 101 17.33 -6.34 -8.85
CA PRO A 101 17.89 -5.37 -7.91
C PRO A 101 18.54 -4.16 -8.58
N ARG A 102 18.75 -4.17 -9.91
CA ARG A 102 19.27 -3.06 -10.72
C ARG A 102 20.55 -2.44 -10.17
N GLY A 103 21.50 -3.30 -9.78
CA GLY A 103 22.79 -2.88 -9.21
C GLY A 103 22.75 -2.52 -7.73
N ARG A 104 21.58 -2.50 -7.09
CA ARG A 104 21.45 -2.30 -5.64
C ARG A 104 21.76 -3.59 -4.89
N SER A 105 22.31 -3.46 -3.67
CA SER A 105 22.48 -4.64 -2.82
C SER A 105 21.13 -5.16 -2.32
N PRO A 106 20.98 -6.48 -2.07
CA PRO A 106 19.76 -7.06 -1.51
C PRO A 106 19.29 -6.36 -0.23
N GLN A 107 20.24 -5.95 0.62
CA GLN A 107 19.91 -5.24 1.86
C GLN A 107 19.24 -3.90 1.59
N VAL A 108 19.78 -3.08 0.69
CA VAL A 108 19.21 -1.76 0.33
C VAL A 108 17.79 -1.92 -0.21
N VAL A 109 17.55 -2.95 -1.02
CA VAL A 109 16.21 -3.18 -1.60
C VAL A 109 15.22 -3.67 -0.54
N LEU A 110 15.64 -4.54 0.37
CA LEU A 110 14.81 -4.99 1.50
C LEU A 110 14.53 -3.86 2.49
N ASP A 111 15.49 -2.99 2.78
CA ASP A 111 15.30 -1.82 3.64
C ASP A 111 14.31 -0.82 3.01
N LEU A 112 14.38 -0.64 1.69
CA LEU A 112 13.39 0.16 0.95
C LEU A 112 11.98 -0.45 1.07
N ALA A 113 11.84 -1.76 0.85
CA ALA A 113 10.56 -2.47 0.98
C ALA A 113 10.01 -2.36 2.41
N ALA A 114 10.86 -2.53 3.44
CA ALA A 114 10.48 -2.36 4.83
C ALA A 114 10.03 -0.93 5.15
N SER A 115 10.73 0.09 4.59
CA SER A 115 10.33 1.49 4.78
C SER A 115 8.97 1.81 4.14
N ILE A 116 8.64 1.17 3.02
CA ILE A 116 7.33 1.29 2.37
C ILE A 116 6.24 0.66 3.26
N ALA A 117 6.48 -0.54 3.80
CA ALA A 117 5.56 -1.22 4.70
C ALA A 117 5.32 -0.41 5.98
N ALA A 118 6.38 0.12 6.62
CA ALA A 118 6.29 0.94 7.81
C ALA A 118 5.49 2.23 7.57
N ARG A 119 5.75 2.96 6.47
CA ARG A 119 4.96 4.14 6.11
C ARG A 119 3.47 3.82 5.91
N ARG A 120 3.16 2.64 5.34
CA ARG A 120 1.78 2.19 5.19
C ARG A 120 1.10 1.89 6.51
N ARG A 121 1.84 1.32 7.46
CA ARG A 121 1.35 1.06 8.81
C ARG A 121 0.98 2.34 9.56
N GLU A 122 1.72 3.42 9.36
CA GLU A 122 1.44 4.73 9.95
C GLU A 122 0.26 5.45 9.30
N GLN A 123 -0.26 4.95 8.16
CA GLN A 123 -1.41 5.54 7.49
C GLN A 123 -2.72 4.90 7.96
N LEU A 124 -3.66 5.74 8.34
CA LEU A 124 -5.04 5.31 8.59
C LEU A 124 -5.78 5.04 7.27
N ILE A 125 -6.59 4.01 7.24
CA ILE A 125 -7.50 3.74 6.12
C ILE A 125 -8.85 4.40 6.42
N ALA A 126 -9.26 5.34 5.58
CA ALA A 126 -10.59 5.92 5.59
C ALA A 126 -11.44 5.29 4.47
N VAL A 127 -12.42 4.47 4.84
CA VAL A 127 -13.41 3.93 3.91
C VAL A 127 -14.51 4.96 3.71
N VAL A 128 -14.57 5.54 2.52
CA VAL A 128 -15.55 6.57 2.15
C VAL A 128 -16.64 5.94 1.29
N ARG A 129 -17.87 5.88 1.80
CA ARG A 129 -19.04 5.45 1.02
C ARG A 129 -19.77 6.67 0.48
N ALA A 130 -20.07 6.66 -0.82
CA ALA A 130 -20.79 7.73 -1.50
C ALA A 130 -21.72 7.17 -2.57
N ALA A 131 -22.88 7.79 -2.78
CA ALA A 131 -23.84 7.41 -3.83
C ALA A 131 -23.35 7.75 -5.25
N THR A 132 -22.39 8.66 -5.38
CA THR A 132 -21.81 9.10 -6.65
C THR A 132 -20.30 9.14 -6.55
N GLU A 133 -19.62 9.03 -7.67
CA GLU A 133 -18.17 9.17 -7.69
C GLU A 133 -17.74 10.57 -7.19
N LEU A 134 -16.73 10.58 -6.33
CA LEU A 134 -16.11 11.82 -5.89
C LEU A 134 -15.16 12.35 -6.97
N SER A 135 -15.29 13.63 -7.31
CA SER A 135 -14.32 14.30 -8.18
C SER A 135 -12.94 14.35 -7.51
N ALA A 136 -11.87 14.52 -8.31
CA ALA A 136 -10.51 14.67 -7.80
C ALA A 136 -10.39 15.80 -6.75
N ALA A 137 -11.05 16.94 -6.98
CA ALA A 137 -11.07 18.05 -6.05
C ALA A 137 -11.76 17.71 -4.71
N GLN A 138 -12.85 16.96 -4.76
CA GLN A 138 -13.56 16.50 -3.55
C GLN A 138 -12.71 15.50 -2.77
N ARG A 139 -12.08 14.53 -3.44
CA ARG A 139 -11.15 13.58 -2.80
C ARG A 139 -10.01 14.30 -2.12
N GLN A 140 -9.40 15.30 -2.79
CA GLN A 140 -8.28 16.04 -2.23
C GLN A 140 -8.70 16.87 -1.00
N ARG A 141 -9.84 17.53 -1.03
CA ARG A 141 -10.38 18.29 0.11
C ARG A 141 -10.66 17.37 1.31
N LEU A 142 -11.28 16.23 1.06
CA LEU A 142 -11.58 15.24 2.09
C LEU A 142 -10.28 14.70 2.71
N LEU A 143 -9.31 14.32 1.88
CA LEU A 143 -7.99 13.86 2.32
C LEU A 143 -7.31 14.91 3.22
N THR A 144 -7.27 16.16 2.79
CA THR A 144 -6.67 17.25 3.57
C THR A 144 -7.37 17.43 4.92
N ALA A 145 -8.70 17.45 4.93
CA ALA A 145 -9.47 17.62 6.16
C ALA A 145 -9.25 16.48 7.16
N LEU A 146 -9.25 15.22 6.66
CA LEU A 146 -9.02 14.05 7.51
C LEU A 146 -7.57 14.00 8.02
N THR A 147 -6.59 14.29 7.17
CA THR A 147 -5.17 14.33 7.58
C THR A 147 -4.94 15.38 8.66
N GLN A 148 -5.60 16.56 8.57
CA GLN A 148 -5.53 17.58 9.61
C GLN A 148 -6.21 17.15 10.92
N ALA A 149 -7.35 16.47 10.81
CA ALA A 149 -8.11 16.03 11.98
C ALA A 149 -7.40 14.93 12.78
N TYR A 150 -6.77 14.00 12.08
CA TYR A 150 -6.12 12.83 12.71
C TYR A 150 -4.61 12.98 12.91
N GLY A 151 -3.99 14.02 12.36
CA GLY A 151 -2.56 14.31 12.55
C GLY A 151 -1.60 13.31 11.91
N GLN A 152 -2.11 12.41 11.06
CA GLN A 152 -1.32 11.37 10.39
C GLN A 152 -1.81 11.13 8.96
N GLY A 153 -1.01 10.44 8.16
CA GLY A 153 -1.35 10.13 6.77
C GLY A 153 -2.65 9.31 6.67
N ILE A 154 -3.53 9.69 5.74
CA ILE A 154 -4.80 9.01 5.49
C ILE A 154 -4.79 8.43 4.08
N HIS A 155 -5.18 7.17 3.95
CA HIS A 155 -5.48 6.55 2.67
C HIS A 155 -6.98 6.47 2.46
N LEU A 156 -7.49 7.13 1.40
CA LEU A 156 -8.93 7.11 1.07
C LEU A 156 -9.26 5.90 0.20
N ASN A 157 -10.13 5.03 0.71
CA ASN A 157 -10.77 3.97 -0.05
C ASN A 157 -12.21 4.37 -0.36
N VAL A 158 -12.48 4.81 -1.59
CA VAL A 158 -13.82 5.26 -2.00
C VAL A 158 -14.61 4.10 -2.57
N VAL A 159 -15.74 3.80 -1.92
CA VAL A 159 -16.67 2.73 -2.30
C VAL A 159 -17.95 3.39 -2.80
N HIS A 160 -18.39 3.00 -4.00
CA HIS A 160 -19.72 3.39 -4.51
C HIS A 160 -20.80 2.59 -3.79
N ASP A 161 -21.66 3.28 -3.06
CA ASP A 161 -22.76 2.68 -2.31
C ASP A 161 -24.06 3.46 -2.59
N PRO A 162 -24.94 2.92 -3.43
CA PRO A 162 -26.22 3.56 -3.76
C PRO A 162 -27.16 3.71 -2.56
N ALA A 163 -26.93 2.98 -1.47
CA ALA A 163 -27.76 3.10 -0.26
C ALA A 163 -27.47 4.38 0.55
N VAL A 164 -26.37 5.06 0.26
CA VAL A 164 -26.04 6.35 0.88
C VAL A 164 -26.95 7.44 0.32
N ILE A 165 -27.83 7.98 1.15
CA ILE A 165 -28.78 9.02 0.75
C ILE A 165 -28.18 10.40 1.01
N GLY A 166 -27.59 10.98 -0.04
CA GLY A 166 -27.04 12.34 -0.05
C GLY A 166 -25.88 12.55 0.93
N GLY A 167 -24.73 12.93 0.44
CA GLY A 167 -23.51 13.12 1.23
C GLY A 167 -22.57 11.93 1.17
N ILE A 168 -21.73 11.81 2.18
CA ILE A 168 -20.73 10.73 2.32
C ILE A 168 -20.76 10.18 3.74
N SER A 169 -20.42 8.90 3.87
CA SER A 169 -20.10 8.26 5.14
C SER A 169 -18.60 7.89 5.13
N VAL A 170 -17.87 8.21 6.19
CA VAL A 170 -16.45 7.94 6.32
C VAL A 170 -16.22 7.07 7.55
N GLN A 171 -15.60 5.92 7.38
CA GLN A 171 -15.22 5.03 8.47
C GLN A 171 -13.68 4.97 8.57
N ILE A 172 -13.16 5.21 9.76
CA ILE A 172 -11.71 5.13 10.06
C ILE A 172 -11.55 4.25 11.30
N GLY A 173 -11.05 3.03 11.11
CA GLY A 173 -11.05 2.03 12.19
C GLY A 173 -12.47 1.78 12.69
N ASP A 174 -12.70 1.97 13.99
CA ASP A 174 -14.01 1.79 14.63
C ASP A 174 -14.87 3.09 14.63
N GLU A 175 -14.31 4.20 14.19
CA GLU A 175 -15.00 5.50 14.16
C GLU A 175 -15.77 5.67 12.83
N LEU A 176 -17.05 6.02 12.95
CA LEU A 176 -17.92 6.33 11.82
C LEU A 176 -18.34 7.79 11.83
N ILE A 177 -17.93 8.54 10.80
CA ILE A 177 -18.34 9.91 10.55
C ILE A 177 -19.41 9.88 9.48
N ASP A 178 -20.66 10.03 9.89
CA ASP A 178 -21.81 10.01 8.99
C ASP A 178 -22.28 11.43 8.62
N GLY A 179 -21.88 11.86 7.43
CA GLY A 179 -22.26 13.15 6.83
C GLY A 179 -23.43 13.05 5.86
N THR A 180 -24.21 11.95 5.90
CA THR A 180 -25.33 11.75 4.98
C THR A 180 -26.53 12.65 5.30
N ALA A 181 -27.37 12.90 4.30
CA ALA A 181 -28.64 13.62 4.49
C ALA A 181 -29.61 12.82 5.40
N ALA A 182 -29.53 11.50 5.37
CA ALA A 182 -30.31 10.63 6.24
C ALA A 182 -29.98 10.84 7.72
N SER A 183 -28.70 10.92 8.06
CA SER A 183 -28.24 11.19 9.43
C SER A 183 -28.66 12.57 9.91
N ARG A 184 -28.51 13.60 9.07
CA ARG A 184 -28.95 14.97 9.39
C ARG A 184 -30.46 15.07 9.61
N LEU A 185 -31.26 14.38 8.79
CA LEU A 185 -32.71 14.30 8.96
C LEU A 185 -33.11 13.59 10.26
N ALA A 186 -32.41 12.51 10.61
CA ALA A 186 -32.65 11.80 11.88
C ALA A 186 -32.30 12.67 13.10
N GLU A 187 -31.25 13.49 12.99
CA GLU A 187 -30.87 14.43 14.06
C GLU A 187 -31.90 15.56 14.24
N VAL A 188 -32.36 16.15 13.13
CA VAL A 188 -33.41 17.17 13.15
C VAL A 188 -34.71 16.59 13.72
N ARG A 189 -35.10 15.38 13.33
CA ARG A 189 -36.29 14.70 13.83
C ARG A 189 -36.22 14.44 15.34
N ARG A 190 -35.06 14.08 15.86
CA ARG A 190 -34.84 13.94 17.32
C ARG A 190 -34.94 15.28 18.05
N LYS A 191 -34.40 16.37 17.47
CA LYS A 191 -34.46 17.73 18.08
C LYS A 191 -35.88 18.31 18.05
N LEU A 192 -36.76 17.84 17.14
CA LEU A 192 -38.16 18.29 17.05
C LEU A 192 -39.13 17.43 17.89
N ALA A 193 -38.73 16.24 18.29
CA ALA A 193 -39.57 15.29 19.04
C ALA A 193 -39.30 15.33 20.57
N GLY A 194 -38.37 16.14 21.05
CA GLY A 194 -38.07 16.40 22.47
C GLY A 194 -38.35 17.82 22.85
#